data_6e188d7a635d11285039528ffd2fb3b6
#
_entry.id   6e188d7a635d11285039528ffd2fb3b6
#
_cell.length_a   1.000
_cell.length_b   1.000
_cell.length_c   1.000
_cell.angle_alpha   90.00
_cell.angle_beta   90.00
_cell.angle_gamma   90.00
#
_symmetry.space_group_name_H-M   'P 1'
#
loop_
_entity.id
_entity.type
_entity.pdbx_description
1 polymer ?
#
loop_
_entity_poly.entity_id
_entity_poly.type
_entity_poly.pdbx_seq_one_letter_code
_entity_poly.pdbx_strand_id
1 'polypeptide(L)'
;MLMWLRTIRMGVKSLTLHPLRTGLTMLGILIGVWSVIVLTAISQGASNQVQKQIESLGATTIIVRSVKPPEEKLAGSSASKYGLSRSELDQIIATLPMIDKAVPIREIKRQFTHGDELISGRLVGCTPGYKAVNRLELRRRGGRFLTDADSARAENVCVIASGIADGLFPYEDPVGKRIYVPEHTDYYRIVGVLESRSASAAIGGSLDSQDFNRDVYIPIETMQKRIGDTIVTRRSGQFQIEIMELNQITMQVERVSQVRPTAKVIESILAAKHKDAGDVAVVVPLELLEQARNLRLMFLGIGVLNACISLLVGGIGIMNIMLASVTERTREIGIRRALGARRRDIVRQFLVETILLSFAGAALGIVLGFLGPPMYRGAILLIAKGFPEQFAVLPSAIRDSQPTIVMETIPLAVVIAVAVGLGSGLYPAIRAARMNPIDALRHE
;
A
#
# COMPACT_ATOMS: atom_id res chain seq x y z
N MET A 1 -12.61 32.96 -36.23
CA MET A 1 -11.94 31.65 -36.32
C MET A 1 -10.55 31.72 -36.98
N LEU A 2 -10.38 32.31 -38.13
CA LEU A 2 -9.10 32.47 -38.87
C LEU A 2 -8.00 33.23 -38.08
N MET A 3 -8.37 34.23 -37.27
CA MET A 3 -7.41 35.00 -36.45
C MET A 3 -6.75 34.18 -35.35
N TRP A 4 -7.50 33.28 -34.71
CA TRP A 4 -6.98 32.38 -33.71
C TRP A 4 -5.99 31.33 -34.28
N LEU A 5 -6.30 30.76 -35.42
CA LEU A 5 -5.42 29.82 -36.13
C LEU A 5 -4.08 30.47 -36.54
N ARG A 6 -4.11 31.74 -36.96
CA ARG A 6 -2.88 32.48 -37.26
C ARG A 6 -2.04 32.74 -36.01
N THR A 7 -2.70 33.09 -34.86
CA THR A 7 -1.98 33.31 -33.60
C THR A 7 -1.35 32.03 -33.08
N ILE A 8 -2.05 30.89 -33.14
CA ILE A 8 -1.52 29.58 -32.77
C ILE A 8 -0.33 29.20 -33.66
N ARG A 9 -0.45 29.35 -34.96
CA ARG A 9 0.63 29.04 -35.92
C ARG A 9 1.88 29.91 -35.70
N MET A 10 1.70 31.19 -35.35
CA MET A 10 2.81 32.08 -35.00
C MET A 10 3.45 31.66 -33.67
N GLY A 11 2.66 31.26 -32.67
CA GLY A 11 3.16 30.75 -31.40
C GLY A 11 4.01 29.49 -31.59
N VAL A 12 3.52 28.50 -32.35
CA VAL A 12 4.28 27.27 -32.63
C VAL A 12 5.58 27.57 -33.40
N LYS A 13 5.57 28.47 -34.36
CA LYS A 13 6.78 28.87 -35.11
C LYS A 13 7.80 29.56 -34.18
N SER A 14 7.35 30.35 -33.22
CA SER A 14 8.23 30.99 -32.22
C SER A 14 8.97 29.96 -31.36
N LEU A 15 8.30 28.86 -30.98
CA LEU A 15 8.87 27.80 -30.15
C LEU A 15 10.03 27.05 -30.85
N THR A 16 10.01 26.96 -32.17
CA THR A 16 11.04 26.26 -32.94
C THR A 16 12.29 27.11 -33.21
N LEU A 17 12.25 28.43 -33.00
CA LEU A 17 13.39 29.32 -33.24
C LEU A 17 14.49 29.17 -32.19
N HIS A 18 14.14 28.86 -30.92
CA HIS A 18 15.12 28.69 -29.83
C HIS A 18 14.84 27.38 -29.03
N PRO A 19 15.12 26.19 -29.60
CA PRO A 19 14.67 24.91 -29.09
C PRO A 19 15.24 24.57 -27.71
N LEU A 20 16.49 24.93 -27.41
CA LEU A 20 17.10 24.67 -26.10
C LEU A 20 16.43 25.45 -24.97
N ARG A 21 16.11 26.75 -25.23
CA ARG A 21 15.48 27.61 -24.23
C ARG A 21 14.04 27.18 -23.98
N THR A 22 13.32 26.85 -25.04
CA THR A 22 11.94 26.33 -24.99
C THR A 22 11.90 24.98 -24.30
N GLY A 23 12.82 24.07 -24.61
CA GLY A 23 12.95 22.78 -23.97
C GLY A 23 13.19 22.86 -22.46
N LEU A 24 14.10 23.77 -22.03
CA LEU A 24 14.41 23.93 -20.61
C LEU A 24 13.22 24.44 -19.77
N THR A 25 12.42 25.36 -20.34
CA THR A 25 11.24 25.87 -19.64
C THR A 25 10.08 24.87 -19.62
N MET A 26 9.87 24.16 -20.75
CA MET A 26 8.91 23.06 -20.79
C MET A 26 9.28 21.96 -19.79
N LEU A 27 10.57 21.71 -19.57
CA LEU A 27 11.07 20.71 -18.62
C LEU A 27 10.60 21.01 -17.19
N GLY A 28 10.62 22.28 -16.76
CA GLY A 28 10.12 22.66 -15.43
C GLY A 28 8.63 22.34 -15.23
N ILE A 29 7.80 22.67 -16.23
CA ILE A 29 6.36 22.36 -16.19
C ILE A 29 6.12 20.85 -16.29
N LEU A 30 6.85 20.18 -17.17
CA LEU A 30 6.80 18.74 -17.38
C LEU A 30 7.10 18.00 -16.07
N ILE A 31 8.19 18.33 -15.39
CA ILE A 31 8.58 17.71 -14.11
C ILE A 31 7.53 18.00 -13.04
N GLY A 32 6.99 19.22 -12.97
CA GLY A 32 5.92 19.57 -12.03
C GLY A 32 4.68 18.70 -12.21
N VAL A 33 4.16 18.61 -13.43
CA VAL A 33 2.97 17.80 -13.76
C VAL A 33 3.25 16.31 -13.55
N TRP A 34 4.39 15.81 -14.06
CA TRP A 34 4.80 14.42 -13.92
C TRP A 34 4.90 14.00 -12.46
N SER A 35 5.55 14.81 -11.61
CA SER A 35 5.72 14.47 -10.19
C SER A 35 4.40 14.38 -9.44
N VAL A 36 3.42 15.27 -9.72
CA VAL A 36 2.08 15.20 -9.13
C VAL A 36 1.39 13.89 -9.52
N ILE A 37 1.39 13.54 -10.80
CA ILE A 37 0.72 12.33 -11.29
C ILE A 37 1.36 11.07 -10.68
N VAL A 38 2.68 10.97 -10.65
CA VAL A 38 3.39 9.80 -10.13
C VAL A 38 3.21 9.66 -8.63
N LEU A 39 3.39 10.74 -7.86
CA LEU A 39 3.25 10.70 -6.40
C LEU A 39 1.82 10.39 -5.97
N THR A 40 0.82 10.96 -6.66
CA THR A 40 -0.58 10.62 -6.39
C THR A 40 -0.90 9.18 -6.77
N ALA A 41 -0.32 8.65 -7.86
CA ALA A 41 -0.51 7.26 -8.28
C ALA A 41 0.09 6.26 -7.28
N ILE A 42 1.30 6.52 -6.76
CA ILE A 42 1.96 5.70 -5.73
C ILE A 42 1.15 5.73 -4.44
N SER A 43 0.76 6.93 -3.99
CA SER A 43 -0.05 7.12 -2.78
C SER A 43 -1.40 6.40 -2.85
N GLN A 44 -2.08 6.47 -4.00
CA GLN A 44 -3.35 5.76 -4.20
C GLN A 44 -3.14 4.24 -4.23
N GLY A 45 -2.09 3.76 -4.89
CA GLY A 45 -1.74 2.34 -4.92
C GLY A 45 -1.50 1.77 -3.52
N ALA A 46 -0.74 2.48 -2.68
CA ALA A 46 -0.50 2.10 -1.29
C ALA A 46 -1.80 2.11 -0.46
N SER A 47 -2.65 3.14 -0.62
CA SER A 47 -3.95 3.23 0.05
C SER A 47 -4.88 2.07 -0.34
N ASN A 48 -4.96 1.76 -1.63
CA ASN A 48 -5.78 0.64 -2.12
C ASN A 48 -5.30 -0.71 -1.58
N GLN A 49 -3.99 -0.89 -1.43
CA GLN A 49 -3.41 -2.12 -0.87
C GLN A 49 -3.81 -2.29 0.60
N VAL A 50 -3.68 -1.23 1.41
CA VAL A 50 -4.10 -1.26 2.81
C VAL A 50 -5.61 -1.49 2.94
N GLN A 51 -6.41 -0.83 2.08
CA GLN A 51 -7.86 -1.03 2.08
C GLN A 51 -8.25 -2.49 1.79
N LYS A 52 -7.65 -3.13 0.79
CA LYS A 52 -7.88 -4.56 0.49
C LYS A 52 -7.51 -5.47 1.65
N GLN A 53 -6.42 -5.18 2.36
CA GLN A 53 -6.02 -5.93 3.55
C GLN A 53 -7.06 -5.84 4.66
N ILE A 54 -7.60 -4.65 4.90
CA ILE A 54 -8.61 -4.42 5.93
C ILE A 54 -9.97 -5.02 5.54
N GLU A 55 -10.36 -4.94 4.27
CA GLU A 55 -11.56 -5.60 3.78
C GLU A 55 -11.50 -7.13 4.00
N SER A 56 -10.31 -7.72 3.88
CA SER A 56 -10.11 -9.14 4.16
C SER A 56 -10.18 -9.51 5.64
N LEU A 57 -9.84 -8.59 6.55
CA LEU A 57 -9.83 -8.81 8.00
C LEU A 57 -11.13 -8.40 8.68
N GLY A 58 -11.92 -7.52 8.04
CA GLY A 58 -13.12 -6.91 8.62
C GLY A 58 -12.82 -5.68 9.46
N ALA A 59 -13.59 -4.61 9.22
CA ALA A 59 -13.44 -3.33 9.94
C ALA A 59 -13.86 -3.39 11.42
N THR A 60 -14.57 -4.45 11.83
CA THR A 60 -15.04 -4.69 13.20
C THR A 60 -14.14 -5.64 13.99
N THR A 61 -12.99 -6.00 13.43
CA THR A 61 -12.09 -7.00 14.01
C THR A 61 -11.03 -6.34 14.91
N ILE A 62 -10.76 -6.96 16.07
CA ILE A 62 -9.66 -6.68 16.98
C ILE A 62 -8.81 -7.94 17.05
N ILE A 63 -7.51 -7.81 16.84
CA ILE A 63 -6.57 -8.92 16.85
C ILE A 63 -5.61 -8.72 18.02
N VAL A 64 -5.54 -9.69 18.92
CA VAL A 64 -4.53 -9.72 19.97
C VAL A 64 -3.55 -10.85 19.66
N ARG A 65 -2.26 -10.55 19.66
CA ARG A 65 -1.21 -11.51 19.28
C ARG A 65 -0.17 -11.65 20.37
N SER A 66 0.29 -12.87 20.54
CA SER A 66 1.49 -13.16 21.33
C SER A 66 2.73 -12.77 20.53
N VAL A 67 3.63 -12.03 21.15
CA VAL A 67 4.89 -11.56 20.57
C VAL A 67 6.03 -12.17 21.39
N LYS A 68 7.02 -12.74 20.71
CA LYS A 68 8.19 -13.25 21.41
C LYS A 68 8.98 -12.08 22.02
N PRO A 69 9.22 -12.06 23.34
CA PRO A 69 10.03 -11.04 23.95
C PRO A 69 11.47 -11.04 23.43
N PRO A 70 12.20 -9.91 23.48
CA PRO A 70 13.60 -9.85 23.13
C PRO A 70 14.44 -10.89 23.91
N GLU A 71 15.46 -11.46 23.27
CA GLU A 71 16.30 -12.52 23.84
C GLU A 71 16.96 -12.11 25.18
N GLU A 72 17.22 -10.81 25.36
CA GLU A 72 17.79 -10.26 26.60
C GLU A 72 16.88 -10.51 27.83
N LYS A 73 15.55 -10.48 27.64
CA LYS A 73 14.57 -10.77 28.71
C LYS A 73 14.36 -12.27 28.94
N LEU A 74 14.77 -13.10 27.99
CA LEU A 74 14.69 -14.56 28.07
C LEU A 74 15.99 -15.20 28.57
N ALA A 75 17.08 -14.43 28.64
CA ALA A 75 18.39 -14.90 29.06
C ALA A 75 18.37 -15.34 30.51
N GLY A 76 18.60 -16.64 30.74
CA GLY A 76 18.66 -17.24 32.09
C GLY A 76 17.53 -18.23 32.44
N SER A 77 16.50 -18.35 31.59
CA SER A 77 15.42 -19.31 31.78
C SER A 77 15.49 -20.45 30.77
N SER A 78 15.61 -21.70 31.24
CA SER A 78 15.55 -22.88 30.37
C SER A 78 14.17 -23.12 29.77
N ALA A 79 13.13 -22.49 30.32
CA ALA A 79 11.75 -22.53 29.85
C ALA A 79 11.16 -21.14 29.91
N SER A 80 10.74 -20.60 28.76
CA SER A 80 10.10 -19.30 28.66
C SER A 80 8.60 -19.45 28.41
N LYS A 81 7.79 -19.01 29.38
CA LYS A 81 6.34 -18.88 29.22
C LYS A 81 6.03 -17.43 28.84
N TYR A 82 5.38 -17.20 27.69
CA TYR A 82 5.01 -15.88 27.23
C TYR A 82 3.72 -15.91 26.39
N GLY A 83 3.16 -14.74 26.15
CA GLY A 83 2.00 -14.55 25.29
C GLY A 83 0.67 -14.85 25.99
N LEU A 84 -0.37 -14.95 25.17
CA LEU A 84 -1.76 -15.06 25.59
C LEU A 84 -2.10 -16.43 26.21
N SER A 85 -2.86 -16.39 27.29
CA SER A 85 -3.41 -17.58 27.93
C SER A 85 -4.91 -17.75 27.64
N ARG A 86 -5.41 -18.99 27.80
CA ARG A 86 -6.85 -19.29 27.66
C ARG A 86 -7.67 -18.59 28.75
N SER A 87 -7.13 -18.45 29.96
CA SER A 87 -7.80 -17.75 31.07
C SER A 87 -8.00 -16.26 30.76
N GLU A 88 -7.12 -15.63 30.03
CA GLU A 88 -7.28 -14.24 29.59
C GLU A 88 -8.34 -14.09 28.49
N LEU A 89 -8.44 -15.06 27.58
CA LEU A 89 -9.56 -15.12 26.64
C LEU A 89 -10.90 -15.18 27.36
N ASP A 90 -11.03 -16.08 28.37
CA ASP A 90 -12.25 -16.23 29.15
C ASP A 90 -12.57 -14.94 29.93
N GLN A 91 -11.56 -14.31 30.52
CA GLN A 91 -11.71 -13.03 31.20
C GLN A 91 -12.17 -11.90 30.26
N ILE A 92 -11.60 -11.80 29.06
CA ILE A 92 -11.97 -10.80 28.05
C ILE A 92 -13.41 -10.99 27.62
N ILE A 93 -13.83 -12.23 27.32
CA ILE A 93 -15.20 -12.55 26.91
C ILE A 93 -16.19 -12.24 28.03
N ALA A 94 -15.87 -12.59 29.28
CA ALA A 94 -16.74 -12.33 30.41
C ALA A 94 -16.88 -10.83 30.72
N THR A 95 -15.85 -10.04 30.47
CA THR A 95 -15.83 -8.60 30.76
C THR A 95 -16.47 -7.75 29.67
N LEU A 96 -16.44 -8.21 28.41
CA LEU A 96 -16.82 -7.43 27.24
C LEU A 96 -17.97 -8.06 26.44
N PRO A 97 -19.24 -7.82 26.85
CA PRO A 97 -20.42 -8.42 26.20
C PRO A 97 -20.65 -7.92 24.77
N MET A 98 -19.95 -6.88 24.33
CA MET A 98 -20.01 -6.34 22.98
C MET A 98 -19.19 -7.16 21.95
N ILE A 99 -18.45 -8.16 22.39
CA ILE A 99 -17.74 -9.10 21.54
C ILE A 99 -18.75 -10.14 21.04
N ASP A 100 -19.04 -10.12 19.74
CA ASP A 100 -19.93 -11.07 19.08
C ASP A 100 -19.25 -12.44 18.92
N LYS A 101 -17.99 -12.41 18.49
CA LYS A 101 -17.20 -13.64 18.27
C LYS A 101 -15.77 -13.46 18.76
N ALA A 102 -15.26 -14.48 19.42
CA ALA A 102 -13.85 -14.58 19.80
C ALA A 102 -13.30 -15.92 19.32
N VAL A 103 -12.24 -15.87 18.54
CA VAL A 103 -11.62 -17.05 17.92
C VAL A 103 -10.17 -17.16 18.38
N PRO A 104 -9.87 -18.08 19.29
CA PRO A 104 -8.49 -18.40 19.66
C PRO A 104 -7.79 -19.16 18.54
N ILE A 105 -6.52 -18.88 18.37
CA ILE A 105 -5.67 -19.47 17.34
C ILE A 105 -4.36 -19.90 17.97
N ARG A 106 -3.97 -21.13 17.70
CA ARG A 106 -2.66 -21.67 17.98
C ARG A 106 -2.00 -22.08 16.67
N GLU A 107 -0.82 -21.59 16.36
CA GLU A 107 -0.12 -21.91 15.12
C GLU A 107 1.30 -22.43 15.39
N ILE A 108 1.71 -23.44 14.61
CA ILE A 108 3.04 -24.02 14.69
C ILE A 108 3.51 -24.36 13.26
N LYS A 109 4.77 -24.05 12.93
CA LYS A 109 5.37 -24.48 11.67
C LYS A 109 5.64 -25.98 11.72
N ARG A 110 5.18 -26.74 10.71
CA ARG A 110 5.32 -28.19 10.63
C ARG A 110 5.54 -28.63 9.18
N GLN A 111 6.01 -29.86 9.04
CA GLN A 111 6.11 -30.56 7.77
C GLN A 111 4.91 -31.50 7.62
N PHE A 112 4.37 -31.55 6.42
CA PHE A 112 3.24 -32.40 6.07
C PHE A 112 3.66 -33.35 4.97
N THR A 113 3.35 -34.65 5.14
CA THR A 113 3.72 -35.68 4.17
C THR A 113 2.51 -36.48 3.72
N HIS A 114 2.54 -36.87 2.45
CA HIS A 114 1.64 -37.88 1.89
C HIS A 114 2.41 -38.69 0.83
N GLY A 115 2.59 -40.00 1.08
CA GLY A 115 3.51 -40.79 0.28
C GLY A 115 4.94 -40.27 0.37
N ASP A 116 5.57 -40.01 -0.79
CA ASP A 116 6.92 -39.47 -0.91
C ASP A 116 6.98 -37.93 -0.93
N GLU A 117 5.81 -37.26 -1.01
CA GLU A 117 5.73 -35.82 -1.08
C GLU A 117 5.80 -35.19 0.31
N LEU A 118 6.58 -34.10 0.45
CA LEU A 118 6.78 -33.37 1.69
C LEU A 118 6.65 -31.86 1.46
N ILE A 119 5.80 -31.22 2.23
CA ILE A 119 5.61 -29.77 2.16
C ILE A 119 5.70 -29.15 3.55
N SER A 120 6.45 -28.06 3.67
CA SER A 120 6.50 -27.23 4.87
C SER A 120 5.35 -26.22 4.87
N GLY A 121 4.65 -26.12 6.00
CA GLY A 121 3.53 -25.21 6.17
C GLY A 121 3.27 -24.91 7.64
N ARG A 122 2.05 -24.40 7.95
CA ARG A 122 1.63 -24.13 9.31
C ARG A 122 0.48 -25.04 9.69
N LEU A 123 0.59 -25.64 10.85
CA LEU A 123 -0.53 -26.31 11.53
C LEU A 123 -1.22 -25.29 12.43
N VAL A 124 -2.49 -25.04 12.15
CA VAL A 124 -3.30 -24.00 12.81
C VAL A 124 -4.45 -24.66 13.56
N GLY A 125 -4.36 -24.62 14.89
CA GLY A 125 -5.46 -25.00 15.77
C GLY A 125 -6.45 -23.84 15.91
N CYS A 126 -7.69 -24.04 15.54
CA CYS A 126 -8.74 -23.03 15.60
C CYS A 126 -10.12 -23.60 15.92
N THR A 127 -11.05 -22.73 16.29
CA THR A 127 -12.45 -23.09 16.47
C THR A 127 -13.22 -23.03 15.14
N PRO A 128 -14.39 -23.65 15.01
CA PRO A 128 -15.23 -23.60 13.80
C PRO A 128 -15.59 -22.18 13.34
N GLY A 129 -15.70 -21.24 14.29
CA GLY A 129 -15.96 -19.83 14.02
C GLY A 129 -14.86 -19.12 13.19
N TYR A 130 -13.66 -19.70 13.12
CA TYR A 130 -12.53 -19.19 12.36
C TYR A 130 -12.87 -18.96 10.88
N LYS A 131 -13.65 -19.89 10.27
CA LYS A 131 -14.11 -19.77 8.89
C LYS A 131 -14.89 -18.47 8.65
N ALA A 132 -15.84 -18.17 9.53
CA ALA A 132 -16.71 -16.99 9.39
C ALA A 132 -15.96 -15.69 9.61
N VAL A 133 -15.13 -15.62 10.66
CA VAL A 133 -14.34 -14.44 11.00
C VAL A 133 -13.32 -14.10 9.92
N ASN A 134 -12.67 -15.11 9.34
CA ASN A 134 -11.65 -14.94 8.30
C ASN A 134 -12.20 -15.05 6.88
N ARG A 135 -13.53 -15.19 6.70
CA ARG A 135 -14.19 -15.28 5.39
C ARG A 135 -13.56 -16.34 4.49
N LEU A 136 -13.31 -17.53 5.05
CA LEU A 136 -12.71 -18.63 4.29
C LEU A 136 -13.76 -19.29 3.39
N GLU A 137 -13.39 -19.55 2.14
CA GLU A 137 -14.22 -20.24 1.18
C GLU A 137 -13.67 -21.65 0.91
N LEU A 138 -14.59 -22.61 0.81
CA LEU A 138 -14.24 -23.97 0.44
C LEU A 138 -14.19 -24.12 -1.07
N ARG A 139 -13.22 -24.87 -1.57
CA ARG A 139 -13.13 -25.23 -2.99
C ARG A 139 -14.44 -25.96 -3.41
N ARG A 140 -14.91 -25.69 -4.62
CA ARG A 140 -16.08 -26.37 -5.18
C ARG A 140 -15.86 -27.89 -5.14
N ARG A 141 -16.68 -28.66 -4.45
CA ARG A 141 -16.48 -30.07 -4.05
C ARG A 141 -15.41 -30.29 -2.97
N GLY A 142 -14.98 -29.24 -2.27
CA GLY A 142 -13.91 -29.29 -1.26
C GLY A 142 -14.34 -29.80 0.12
N GLY A 143 -15.46 -30.50 0.26
CA GLY A 143 -15.88 -31.05 1.54
C GLY A 143 -16.50 -30.03 2.50
N ARG A 144 -16.17 -30.08 3.80
CA ARG A 144 -16.66 -29.19 4.85
C ARG A 144 -15.53 -28.56 5.67
N PHE A 145 -15.82 -27.50 6.38
CA PHE A 145 -14.94 -26.96 7.41
C PHE A 145 -15.12 -27.74 8.74
N LEU A 146 -14.29 -27.40 9.74
CA LEU A 146 -14.40 -27.93 11.09
C LEU A 146 -15.77 -27.62 11.69
N THR A 147 -16.28 -28.54 12.52
CA THR A 147 -17.55 -28.40 13.23
C THR A 147 -17.35 -28.45 14.74
N ASP A 148 -18.37 -27.99 15.49
CA ASP A 148 -18.33 -28.05 16.95
C ASP A 148 -18.24 -29.49 17.46
N ALA A 149 -18.78 -30.46 16.73
CA ALA A 149 -18.65 -31.87 17.04
C ALA A 149 -17.21 -32.38 16.93
N ASP A 150 -16.46 -31.92 15.89
CA ASP A 150 -15.04 -32.28 15.72
C ASP A 150 -14.21 -31.72 16.89
N SER A 151 -14.51 -30.47 17.33
CA SER A 151 -13.87 -29.81 18.46
C SER A 151 -14.18 -30.51 19.78
N ALA A 152 -15.45 -30.75 20.07
CA ALA A 152 -15.89 -31.38 21.32
C ALA A 152 -15.28 -32.77 21.52
N ARG A 153 -15.15 -33.55 20.43
CA ARG A 153 -14.52 -34.89 20.47
C ARG A 153 -13.00 -34.87 20.31
N ALA A 154 -12.42 -33.70 20.01
CA ALA A 154 -11.02 -33.55 19.63
C ALA A 154 -10.61 -34.56 18.53
N GLU A 155 -11.42 -34.62 17.45
CA GLU A 155 -11.19 -35.55 16.36
C GLU A 155 -9.93 -35.21 15.55
N ASN A 156 -9.24 -36.23 15.04
CA ASN A 156 -8.07 -36.05 14.17
C ASN A 156 -8.50 -35.77 12.72
N VAL A 157 -9.14 -34.65 12.53
CA VAL A 157 -9.58 -34.16 11.22
C VAL A 157 -8.87 -32.85 10.89
N CYS A 158 -8.67 -32.59 9.62
CA CYS A 158 -8.07 -31.35 9.15
C CYS A 158 -8.74 -30.80 7.91
N VAL A 159 -8.64 -29.48 7.75
CA VAL A 159 -8.96 -28.77 6.52
C VAL A 159 -7.66 -28.19 5.98
N ILE A 160 -7.37 -28.46 4.71
CA ILE A 160 -6.11 -28.04 4.09
C ILE A 160 -6.31 -26.86 3.14
N ALA A 161 -5.35 -25.97 3.10
CA ALA A 161 -5.33 -24.88 2.14
C ALA A 161 -4.92 -25.36 0.74
N SER A 162 -5.22 -24.56 -0.29
CA SER A 162 -5.02 -24.91 -1.69
C SER A 162 -3.60 -25.34 -2.03
N GLY A 163 -2.57 -24.62 -1.52
CA GLY A 163 -1.17 -24.95 -1.83
C GLY A 163 -0.70 -26.28 -1.22
N ILE A 164 -1.25 -26.67 -0.07
CA ILE A 164 -1.03 -28.02 0.49
C ILE A 164 -1.74 -29.07 -0.34
N ALA A 165 -2.99 -28.80 -0.77
CA ALA A 165 -3.74 -29.73 -1.60
C ALA A 165 -3.08 -29.95 -2.95
N ASP A 166 -2.68 -28.88 -3.63
CA ASP A 166 -2.08 -28.94 -4.96
C ASP A 166 -0.65 -29.55 -4.94
N GLY A 167 0.04 -29.43 -3.80
CA GLY A 167 1.39 -29.97 -3.67
C GLY A 167 1.44 -31.43 -3.21
N LEU A 168 0.57 -31.85 -2.26
CA LEU A 168 0.54 -33.24 -1.77
C LEU A 168 -0.37 -34.16 -2.61
N PHE A 169 -1.35 -33.59 -3.32
CA PHE A 169 -2.37 -34.34 -4.06
C PHE A 169 -2.57 -33.77 -5.48
N PRO A 170 -1.52 -33.67 -6.33
CA PRO A 170 -1.62 -32.98 -7.62
C PRO A 170 -2.63 -33.60 -8.60
N TYR A 171 -2.90 -34.90 -8.45
CA TYR A 171 -3.73 -35.66 -9.39
C TYR A 171 -4.92 -36.37 -8.74
N GLU A 172 -5.16 -36.14 -7.45
CA GLU A 172 -6.14 -36.89 -6.67
C GLU A 172 -7.01 -35.95 -5.82
N ASP A 173 -8.24 -36.38 -5.52
CA ASP A 173 -9.07 -35.69 -4.55
C ASP A 173 -8.52 -35.92 -3.13
N PRO A 174 -8.11 -34.86 -2.41
CA PRO A 174 -7.59 -34.99 -1.07
C PRO A 174 -8.64 -35.29 -0.01
N VAL A 175 -9.94 -35.01 -0.26
CA VAL A 175 -11.02 -35.21 0.74
C VAL A 175 -11.16 -36.69 1.09
N GLY A 176 -11.16 -36.98 2.40
CA GLY A 176 -11.22 -38.34 2.94
C GLY A 176 -9.84 -39.03 3.11
N LYS A 177 -8.79 -38.52 2.49
CA LYS A 177 -7.41 -39.03 2.64
C LYS A 177 -6.78 -38.55 3.94
N ARG A 178 -5.57 -39.03 4.23
CA ARG A 178 -4.83 -38.70 5.46
C ARG A 178 -3.52 -38.00 5.10
N ILE A 179 -3.15 -36.99 5.88
CA ILE A 179 -1.82 -36.40 5.90
C ILE A 179 -1.11 -36.80 7.20
N TYR A 180 0.18 -36.95 7.12
CA TYR A 180 1.04 -37.32 8.25
C TYR A 180 1.89 -36.11 8.66
N VAL A 181 2.02 -35.91 9.97
CA VAL A 181 2.86 -34.87 10.58
C VAL A 181 4.00 -35.57 11.32
N PRO A 182 5.22 -35.64 10.74
CA PRO A 182 6.32 -36.43 11.26
C PRO A 182 6.73 -36.07 12.70
N GLU A 183 6.73 -34.78 12.99
CA GLU A 183 7.23 -34.28 14.30
C GLU A 183 6.38 -34.74 15.49
N HIS A 184 5.13 -35.13 15.27
CA HIS A 184 4.22 -35.63 16.31
C HIS A 184 3.73 -37.05 16.07
N THR A 185 4.15 -37.68 14.98
CA THR A 185 3.76 -39.03 14.59
C THR A 185 2.24 -39.20 14.46
N ASP A 186 1.56 -38.13 14.05
CA ASP A 186 0.08 -38.09 13.99
C ASP A 186 -0.41 -38.06 12.54
N TYR A 187 -1.58 -38.70 12.34
CA TYR A 187 -2.31 -38.66 11.07
C TYR A 187 -3.60 -37.85 11.22
N TYR A 188 -3.87 -36.97 10.27
CA TYR A 188 -5.10 -36.20 10.22
C TYR A 188 -5.88 -36.52 8.95
N ARG A 189 -7.17 -36.80 9.11
CA ARG A 189 -8.07 -37.06 7.97
C ARG A 189 -8.55 -35.72 7.37
N ILE A 190 -8.37 -35.54 6.08
CA ILE A 190 -8.80 -34.35 5.35
C ILE A 190 -10.33 -34.37 5.22
N VAL A 191 -11.01 -33.37 5.75
CA VAL A 191 -12.47 -33.20 5.65
C VAL A 191 -12.86 -32.02 4.75
N GLY A 192 -11.90 -31.18 4.38
CA GLY A 192 -12.15 -30.05 3.49
C GLY A 192 -10.90 -29.47 2.87
N VAL A 193 -11.09 -28.75 1.76
CA VAL A 193 -10.05 -28.01 1.04
C VAL A 193 -10.53 -26.58 0.82
N LEU A 194 -9.68 -25.60 1.18
CA LEU A 194 -9.96 -24.19 0.99
C LEU A 194 -9.55 -23.70 -0.40
N GLU A 195 -10.24 -22.67 -0.87
CA GLU A 195 -9.81 -21.95 -2.06
C GLU A 195 -8.50 -21.18 -1.82
N SER A 196 -7.79 -20.91 -2.93
CA SER A 196 -6.56 -20.12 -2.89
C SER A 196 -6.84 -18.70 -2.43
N ARG A 197 -6.02 -18.23 -1.49
CA ARG A 197 -6.09 -16.87 -0.95
C ARG A 197 -4.80 -16.11 -1.26
N SER A 198 -4.93 -14.85 -1.66
CA SER A 198 -3.76 -13.99 -1.82
C SER A 198 -3.04 -13.83 -0.47
N ALA A 199 -1.72 -13.90 -0.50
CA ALA A 199 -0.90 -13.66 0.69
C ALA A 199 -1.27 -12.30 1.30
N SER A 200 -1.58 -12.30 2.59
CA SER A 200 -1.83 -11.06 3.33
C SER A 200 -0.48 -10.52 3.80
N ALA A 201 -0.24 -9.23 3.57
CA ALA A 201 0.92 -8.60 4.17
C ALA A 201 0.86 -8.70 5.70
N ALA A 202 2.02 -8.84 6.32
CA ALA A 202 2.15 -8.97 7.76
C ALA A 202 1.44 -7.83 8.49
N ILE A 203 0.44 -8.17 9.30
CA ILE A 203 -0.29 -7.22 10.13
C ILE A 203 0.21 -7.39 11.56
N GLY A 204 0.61 -6.27 12.17
CA GLY A 204 0.99 -6.25 13.58
C GLY A 204 2.43 -6.65 13.87
N GLY A 205 3.38 -6.29 12.99
CA GLY A 205 4.82 -6.36 13.30
C GLY A 205 5.48 -7.74 13.12
N SER A 206 4.79 -8.76 12.61
CA SER A 206 5.46 -9.95 12.12
C SER A 206 6.08 -9.62 10.75
N LEU A 207 7.39 -9.74 10.64
CA LEU A 207 8.17 -9.49 9.41
C LEU A 207 7.89 -10.48 8.28
N ASP A 208 7.18 -11.56 8.56
CA ASP A 208 6.86 -12.59 7.58
C ASP A 208 5.48 -12.37 6.95
N SER A 209 5.44 -12.21 5.63
CA SER A 209 4.21 -12.32 4.85
C SER A 209 3.61 -13.70 5.08
N GLN A 210 2.40 -13.76 5.63
CA GLN A 210 1.75 -15.06 5.90
C GLN A 210 1.19 -15.62 4.59
N ASP A 211 1.75 -16.74 4.16
CA ASP A 211 1.21 -17.52 3.04
C ASP A 211 0.15 -18.50 3.58
N PHE A 212 -1.10 -18.04 3.59
CA PHE A 212 -2.25 -18.84 4.03
C PHE A 212 -2.53 -20.07 3.14
N ASN A 213 -1.92 -20.17 1.97
CA ASN A 213 -2.09 -21.31 1.08
C ASN A 213 -1.34 -22.56 1.55
N ARG A 214 -0.48 -22.42 2.57
CA ARG A 214 0.25 -23.52 3.19
C ARG A 214 -0.20 -23.87 4.60
N ASP A 215 -1.45 -23.54 4.92
CA ASP A 215 -2.04 -23.82 6.22
C ASP A 215 -2.80 -25.15 6.23
N VAL A 216 -2.71 -25.81 7.37
CA VAL A 216 -3.51 -27.00 7.73
C VAL A 216 -4.27 -26.66 9.00
N TYR A 217 -5.58 -26.65 8.95
CA TYR A 217 -6.45 -26.29 10.08
C TYR A 217 -6.96 -27.53 10.79
N ILE A 218 -6.81 -27.57 12.11
CA ILE A 218 -7.32 -28.64 13.00
C ILE A 218 -8.12 -28.03 14.14
N PRO A 219 -9.00 -28.79 14.83
CA PRO A 219 -9.65 -28.29 16.03
C PRO A 219 -8.61 -27.90 17.11
N ILE A 220 -8.82 -26.79 17.78
CA ILE A 220 -7.87 -26.28 18.79
C ILE A 220 -7.73 -27.25 19.97
N GLU A 221 -8.82 -27.96 20.31
CA GLU A 221 -8.82 -28.99 21.34
C GLU A 221 -7.98 -30.22 20.95
N THR A 222 -8.01 -30.59 19.66
CA THR A 222 -7.14 -31.63 19.12
C THR A 222 -5.68 -31.24 19.22
N MET A 223 -5.37 -29.97 18.87
CA MET A 223 -4.03 -29.43 18.98
C MET A 223 -3.52 -29.45 20.43
N GLN A 224 -4.36 -29.03 21.36
CA GLN A 224 -4.02 -29.03 22.79
C GLN A 224 -3.75 -30.42 23.33
N LYS A 225 -4.61 -31.41 22.98
CA LYS A 225 -4.46 -32.80 23.47
C LYS A 225 -3.28 -33.55 22.86
N ARG A 226 -2.98 -33.31 21.59
CA ARG A 226 -1.97 -34.07 20.83
C ARG A 226 -0.59 -33.43 20.86
N ILE A 227 -0.52 -32.11 20.78
CA ILE A 227 0.72 -31.36 20.64
C ILE A 227 1.07 -30.66 21.94
N GLY A 228 0.05 -30.14 22.67
CA GLY A 228 0.23 -29.37 23.88
C GLY A 228 0.71 -27.94 23.62
N ASP A 229 1.03 -27.26 24.72
CA ASP A 229 1.41 -25.83 24.70
C ASP A 229 2.94 -25.62 24.67
N THR A 230 3.70 -26.70 24.80
CA THR A 230 5.17 -26.68 24.91
C THR A 230 5.81 -26.97 23.55
N ILE A 231 6.68 -26.08 23.09
CA ILE A 231 7.51 -26.28 21.93
C ILE A 231 8.96 -26.44 22.40
N VAL A 232 9.56 -27.56 22.08
CA VAL A 232 10.98 -27.80 22.35
C VAL A 232 11.77 -27.59 21.05
N THR A 233 12.59 -26.57 21.00
CA THR A 233 13.47 -26.28 19.88
C THR A 233 14.91 -26.59 20.25
N ARG A 234 15.60 -27.38 19.45
CA ARG A 234 17.02 -27.68 19.61
C ARG A 234 17.83 -26.79 18.66
N ARG A 235 18.62 -25.88 19.20
CA ARG A 235 19.47 -24.99 18.44
C ARG A 235 20.89 -25.04 19.01
N SER A 236 21.88 -25.35 18.17
CA SER A 236 23.30 -25.35 18.55
C SER A 236 23.63 -26.12 19.83
N GLY A 237 22.96 -27.28 20.08
CA GLY A 237 23.20 -28.10 21.26
C GLY A 237 22.47 -27.67 22.55
N GLN A 238 21.77 -26.56 22.55
CA GLN A 238 20.92 -26.11 23.66
C GLN A 238 19.45 -26.44 23.38
N PHE A 239 18.73 -26.87 24.43
CA PHE A 239 17.29 -27.05 24.42
C PHE A 239 16.63 -25.77 24.86
N GLN A 240 15.83 -25.17 24.00
CA GLN A 240 14.98 -24.04 24.33
C GLN A 240 13.55 -24.54 24.42
N ILE A 241 12.94 -24.38 25.58
CA ILE A 241 11.55 -24.75 25.85
C ILE A 241 10.71 -23.46 25.80
N GLU A 242 9.78 -23.38 24.88
CA GLU A 242 8.82 -22.29 24.77
C GLU A 242 7.43 -22.79 25.15
N ILE A 243 6.79 -22.13 26.11
CA ILE A 243 5.42 -22.44 26.54
C ILE A 243 4.52 -21.29 26.10
N MET A 244 3.62 -21.58 25.18
CA MET A 244 2.67 -20.59 24.65
C MET A 244 1.32 -21.27 24.41
N GLU A 245 0.27 -20.78 25.04
CA GLU A 245 -1.07 -21.36 24.96
C GLU A 245 -1.80 -20.93 23.67
N LEU A 246 -1.74 -19.65 23.35
CA LEU A 246 -2.39 -19.06 22.18
C LEU A 246 -1.42 -18.12 21.43
N ASN A 247 -1.39 -18.21 20.12
CA ASN A 247 -0.61 -17.28 19.29
C ASN A 247 -1.41 -16.00 19.03
N GLN A 248 -2.73 -16.14 18.91
CA GLN A 248 -3.59 -15.03 18.54
C GLN A 248 -5.02 -15.27 19.05
N ILE A 249 -5.68 -14.19 19.40
CA ILE A 249 -7.12 -14.14 19.60
C ILE A 249 -7.69 -13.13 18.61
N THR A 250 -8.57 -13.57 17.73
CA THR A 250 -9.29 -12.69 16.80
C THR A 250 -10.69 -12.48 17.32
N MET A 251 -11.03 -11.24 17.63
CA MET A 251 -12.33 -10.85 18.18
C MET A 251 -13.09 -9.97 17.19
N GLN A 252 -14.39 -10.13 17.11
CA GLN A 252 -15.27 -9.33 16.28
C GLN A 252 -16.30 -8.64 17.18
N VAL A 253 -16.44 -7.32 17.04
CA VAL A 253 -17.46 -6.52 17.71
C VAL A 253 -18.62 -6.22 16.77
N GLU A 254 -19.80 -5.93 17.31
CA GLU A 254 -21.00 -5.69 16.51
C GLU A 254 -20.88 -4.45 15.61
N ARG A 255 -20.27 -3.37 16.09
CA ARG A 255 -20.23 -2.07 15.40
C ARG A 255 -18.81 -1.51 15.32
N VAL A 256 -18.50 -0.87 14.21
CA VAL A 256 -17.20 -0.21 13.98
C VAL A 256 -16.89 0.84 15.06
N SER A 257 -17.90 1.57 15.55
CA SER A 257 -17.72 2.58 16.62
C SER A 257 -17.26 1.99 17.95
N GLN A 258 -17.51 0.72 18.19
CA GLN A 258 -17.13 0.02 19.41
C GLN A 258 -15.69 -0.54 19.37
N VAL A 259 -15.07 -0.65 18.19
CA VAL A 259 -13.74 -1.26 18.01
C VAL A 259 -12.69 -0.59 18.89
N ARG A 260 -12.56 0.73 18.82
CA ARG A 260 -11.54 1.48 19.59
C ARG A 260 -11.77 1.45 21.11
N PRO A 261 -13.00 1.72 21.61
CA PRO A 261 -13.24 1.61 23.03
C PRO A 261 -12.95 0.21 23.56
N THR A 262 -13.39 -0.83 22.85
CA THR A 262 -13.15 -2.23 23.21
C THR A 262 -11.66 -2.58 23.19
N ALA A 263 -10.91 -2.17 22.16
CA ALA A 263 -9.48 -2.39 22.09
C ALA A 263 -8.72 -1.78 23.28
N LYS A 264 -9.05 -0.54 23.68
CA LYS A 264 -8.46 0.11 24.85
C LYS A 264 -8.74 -0.63 26.14
N VAL A 265 -9.95 -1.18 26.32
CA VAL A 265 -10.27 -1.99 27.50
C VAL A 265 -9.48 -3.30 27.48
N ILE A 266 -9.37 -3.96 26.31
CA ILE A 266 -8.54 -5.16 26.15
C ILE A 266 -7.08 -4.86 26.48
N GLU A 267 -6.52 -3.76 25.98
CA GLU A 267 -5.17 -3.31 26.31
C GLU A 267 -4.99 -3.11 27.81
N SER A 268 -5.95 -2.49 28.49
CA SER A 268 -5.88 -2.27 29.94
C SER A 268 -5.96 -3.57 30.75
N ILE A 269 -6.76 -4.55 30.30
CA ILE A 269 -6.84 -5.88 30.93
C ILE A 269 -5.49 -6.61 30.79
N LEU A 270 -4.93 -6.59 29.57
CA LEU A 270 -3.67 -7.27 29.28
C LEU A 270 -2.46 -6.56 29.90
N ALA A 271 -2.48 -5.22 29.98
CA ALA A 271 -1.39 -4.45 30.56
C ALA A 271 -1.12 -4.83 32.03
N ALA A 272 -2.11 -5.29 32.77
CA ALA A 272 -1.93 -5.73 34.14
C ALA A 272 -0.91 -6.89 34.29
N LYS A 273 -0.79 -7.75 33.27
CA LYS A 273 0.11 -8.92 33.30
C LYS A 273 1.27 -8.83 32.34
N HIS A 274 1.09 -8.15 31.19
CA HIS A 274 2.02 -8.18 30.05
C HIS A 274 2.82 -6.89 29.85
N LYS A 275 2.56 -5.81 30.64
CA LYS A 275 3.21 -4.51 30.49
C LYS A 275 4.73 -4.59 30.56
N ASP A 276 5.26 -5.34 31.52
CA ASP A 276 6.70 -5.47 31.72
C ASP A 276 7.34 -6.50 30.78
N ALA A 277 6.56 -7.51 30.39
CA ALA A 277 7.01 -8.57 29.48
C ALA A 277 7.08 -8.07 28.02
N GLY A 278 6.10 -7.26 27.59
CA GLY A 278 6.00 -6.77 26.20
C GLY A 278 5.74 -7.91 25.21
N ASP A 279 5.07 -8.98 25.68
CA ASP A 279 4.89 -10.24 24.97
C ASP A 279 3.51 -10.38 24.32
N VAL A 280 2.69 -9.31 24.38
CA VAL A 280 1.37 -9.23 23.75
C VAL A 280 1.22 -7.91 23.00
N ALA A 281 0.64 -7.95 21.81
CA ALA A 281 0.30 -6.78 21.01
C ALA A 281 -1.18 -6.79 20.61
N VAL A 282 -1.86 -5.67 20.79
CA VAL A 282 -3.22 -5.44 20.31
C VAL A 282 -3.15 -4.71 18.97
N VAL A 283 -3.76 -5.28 17.96
CA VAL A 283 -3.78 -4.73 16.59
C VAL A 283 -5.21 -4.45 16.18
N VAL A 284 -5.49 -3.22 15.85
CA VAL A 284 -6.79 -2.77 15.35
C VAL A 284 -6.65 -2.45 13.87
N PRO A 285 -7.16 -3.30 12.96
CA PRO A 285 -7.05 -3.07 11.51
C PRO A 285 -7.61 -1.71 11.07
N LEU A 286 -8.64 -1.20 11.76
CA LEU A 286 -9.21 0.12 11.51
C LEU A 286 -8.18 1.26 11.69
N GLU A 287 -7.24 1.15 12.63
CA GLU A 287 -6.19 2.17 12.85
C GLU A 287 -5.18 2.20 11.71
N LEU A 288 -4.95 1.05 11.07
CA LEU A 288 -4.09 0.98 9.88
C LEU A 288 -4.66 1.79 8.70
N LEU A 289 -6.00 1.85 8.57
CA LEU A 289 -6.65 2.74 7.58
C LEU A 289 -6.35 4.22 7.83
N GLU A 290 -6.37 4.62 9.08
CA GLU A 290 -6.08 6.01 9.45
C GLU A 290 -4.60 6.34 9.23
N GLN A 291 -3.72 5.43 9.59
CA GLN A 291 -2.29 5.57 9.29
C GLN A 291 -2.05 5.68 7.79
N ALA A 292 -2.69 4.81 6.99
CA ALA A 292 -2.62 4.87 5.53
C ALA A 292 -3.17 6.19 4.97
N ARG A 293 -4.27 6.71 5.55
CA ARG A 293 -4.82 8.02 5.18
C ARG A 293 -3.87 9.16 5.52
N ASN A 294 -3.25 9.13 6.70
CA ASN A 294 -2.28 10.14 7.12
C ASN A 294 -1.02 10.10 6.23
N LEU A 295 -0.51 8.92 5.91
CA LEU A 295 0.58 8.75 4.95
C LEU A 295 0.21 9.31 3.57
N ARG A 296 -1.01 9.02 3.10
CA ARG A 296 -1.51 9.59 1.85
C ARG A 296 -1.50 11.12 1.85
N LEU A 297 -1.98 11.74 2.92
CA LEU A 297 -1.99 13.21 3.06
C LEU A 297 -0.57 13.77 3.09
N MET A 298 0.37 13.08 3.74
CA MET A 298 1.79 13.46 3.77
C MET A 298 2.41 13.39 2.36
N PHE A 299 2.18 12.30 1.61
CA PHE A 299 2.66 12.17 0.22
C PHE A 299 2.04 13.21 -0.70
N LEU A 300 0.75 13.53 -0.53
CA LEU A 300 0.10 14.61 -1.26
C LEU A 300 0.74 15.96 -0.94
N GLY A 301 1.03 16.26 0.33
CA GLY A 301 1.72 17.48 0.75
C GLY A 301 3.11 17.63 0.12
N ILE A 302 3.92 16.57 0.16
CA ILE A 302 5.24 16.53 -0.48
C ILE A 302 5.10 16.70 -2.00
N GLY A 303 4.13 16.04 -2.61
CA GLY A 303 3.87 16.15 -4.06
C GLY A 303 3.50 17.56 -4.49
N VAL A 304 2.60 18.20 -3.74
CA VAL A 304 2.19 19.60 -3.99
C VAL A 304 3.38 20.55 -3.80
N LEU A 305 4.18 20.38 -2.75
CA LEU A 305 5.36 21.21 -2.52
C LEU A 305 6.37 21.08 -3.68
N ASN A 306 6.68 19.85 -4.09
CA ASN A 306 7.58 19.59 -5.21
C ASN A 306 7.03 20.19 -6.53
N ALA A 307 5.73 20.03 -6.78
CA ALA A 307 5.09 20.64 -7.94
C ALA A 307 5.15 22.16 -7.90
N CYS A 308 4.88 22.79 -6.76
CA CYS A 308 4.99 24.24 -6.60
C CYS A 308 6.40 24.75 -6.93
N ILE A 309 7.45 24.09 -6.41
CA ILE A 309 8.85 24.45 -6.69
C ILE A 309 9.14 24.29 -8.18
N SER A 310 8.79 23.14 -8.77
CA SER A 310 9.06 22.85 -10.20
C SER A 310 8.30 23.80 -11.12
N LEU A 311 7.05 24.11 -10.80
CA LEU A 311 6.22 25.04 -11.58
C LEU A 311 6.71 26.49 -11.43
N LEU A 312 7.18 26.89 -10.25
CA LEU A 312 7.81 28.20 -10.03
C LEU A 312 9.06 28.34 -10.91
N VAL A 313 9.95 27.35 -10.91
CA VAL A 313 11.15 27.34 -11.77
C VAL A 313 10.75 27.39 -13.26
N GLY A 314 9.79 26.58 -13.68
CA GLY A 314 9.22 26.60 -15.03
C GLY A 314 8.60 27.95 -15.39
N GLY A 315 7.89 28.57 -14.46
CA GLY A 315 7.30 29.90 -14.60
C GLY A 315 8.32 31.02 -14.76
N ILE A 316 9.39 31.01 -13.96
CA ILE A 316 10.52 31.93 -14.12
C ILE A 316 11.17 31.72 -15.51
N GLY A 317 11.30 30.48 -15.94
CA GLY A 317 11.77 30.15 -17.29
C GLY A 317 10.88 30.75 -18.38
N ILE A 318 9.55 30.61 -18.28
CA ILE A 318 8.58 31.23 -19.20
C ILE A 318 8.76 32.75 -19.20
N MET A 319 8.83 33.40 -18.03
CA MET A 319 9.02 34.84 -17.91
C MET A 319 10.30 35.31 -18.63
N ASN A 320 11.42 34.61 -18.44
CA ASN A 320 12.69 34.94 -19.06
C ASN A 320 12.65 34.79 -20.59
N ILE A 321 12.03 33.71 -21.12
CA ILE A 321 11.85 33.53 -22.56
C ILE A 321 10.99 34.64 -23.13
N MET A 322 9.88 34.95 -22.46
CA MET A 322 8.97 35.98 -22.97
C MET A 322 9.62 37.36 -22.98
N LEU A 323 10.43 37.71 -21.96
CA LEU A 323 11.19 38.96 -21.93
C LEU A 323 12.18 39.03 -23.12
N ALA A 324 12.92 37.93 -23.38
CA ALA A 324 13.80 37.86 -24.52
C ALA A 324 13.05 37.96 -25.86
N SER A 325 11.93 37.24 -26.00
CA SER A 325 11.07 37.30 -27.20
C SER A 325 10.49 38.71 -27.42
N VAL A 326 10.13 39.42 -26.37
CA VAL A 326 9.67 40.80 -26.45
C VAL A 326 10.77 41.72 -26.96
N THR A 327 12.02 41.59 -26.47
CA THR A 327 13.17 42.39 -26.93
C THR A 327 13.53 42.10 -28.36
N GLU A 328 13.56 40.83 -28.78
CA GLU A 328 13.82 40.40 -30.16
C GLU A 328 12.77 40.95 -31.16
N ARG A 329 11.51 41.08 -30.71
CA ARG A 329 10.37 41.52 -31.55
C ARG A 329 9.94 42.96 -31.29
N THR A 330 10.79 43.76 -30.65
CA THR A 330 10.49 45.16 -30.29
C THR A 330 10.00 45.96 -31.47
N ARG A 331 10.70 45.89 -32.64
CA ARG A 331 10.35 46.61 -33.86
C ARG A 331 9.01 46.14 -34.45
N GLU A 332 8.74 44.87 -34.46
CA GLU A 332 7.47 44.29 -34.93
C GLU A 332 6.28 44.76 -34.09
N ILE A 333 6.44 44.77 -32.73
CA ILE A 333 5.45 45.28 -31.77
C ILE A 333 5.21 46.78 -32.04
N GLY A 334 6.29 47.56 -32.24
CA GLY A 334 6.23 48.97 -32.53
C GLY A 334 5.44 49.26 -33.82
N ILE A 335 5.71 48.55 -34.92
CA ILE A 335 4.95 48.68 -36.18
C ILE A 335 3.48 48.38 -35.97
N ARG A 336 3.12 47.27 -35.33
CA ARG A 336 1.73 46.94 -35.07
C ARG A 336 1.02 48.01 -34.23
N ARG A 337 1.70 48.54 -33.22
CA ARG A 337 1.17 49.60 -32.36
C ARG A 337 0.98 50.93 -33.14
N ALA A 338 1.90 51.28 -34.04
CA ALA A 338 1.83 52.43 -34.92
C ALA A 338 0.68 52.30 -35.91
N LEU A 339 0.37 51.11 -36.39
CA LEU A 339 -0.75 50.78 -37.28
C LEU A 339 -2.11 50.69 -36.53
N GLY A 340 -2.19 50.99 -35.22
CA GLY A 340 -3.42 51.06 -34.48
C GLY A 340 -3.81 49.82 -33.69
N ALA A 341 -2.94 48.82 -33.51
CA ALA A 341 -3.22 47.69 -32.68
C ALA A 341 -3.41 48.13 -31.22
N ARG A 342 -4.45 47.60 -30.58
CA ARG A 342 -4.79 47.90 -29.14
C ARG A 342 -3.80 47.18 -28.23
N ARG A 343 -3.49 47.75 -27.06
CA ARG A 343 -2.65 47.10 -26.05
C ARG A 343 -3.14 45.71 -25.70
N ARG A 344 -4.45 45.51 -25.63
CA ARG A 344 -5.07 44.19 -25.33
C ARG A 344 -4.76 43.15 -26.38
N ASP A 345 -4.59 43.53 -27.67
CA ASP A 345 -4.29 42.57 -28.72
C ASP A 345 -2.87 42.03 -28.59
N ILE A 346 -1.90 42.90 -28.21
CA ILE A 346 -0.53 42.51 -27.94
C ILE A 346 -0.48 41.58 -26.70
N VAL A 347 -1.13 41.98 -25.58
CA VAL A 347 -1.18 41.13 -24.37
C VAL A 347 -1.77 39.76 -24.68
N ARG A 348 -2.90 39.72 -25.42
CA ARG A 348 -3.56 38.47 -25.77
C ARG A 348 -2.68 37.56 -26.62
N GLN A 349 -1.94 38.12 -27.54
CA GLN A 349 -1.01 37.37 -28.40
C GLN A 349 0.04 36.64 -27.55
N PHE A 350 0.70 37.36 -26.62
CA PHE A 350 1.73 36.81 -25.76
C PHE A 350 1.18 35.82 -24.76
N LEU A 351 -0.03 36.06 -24.19
CA LEU A 351 -0.68 35.10 -23.29
C LEU A 351 -1.07 33.80 -23.97
N VAL A 352 -1.50 33.84 -25.26
CA VAL A 352 -1.74 32.62 -26.04
C VAL A 352 -0.44 31.80 -26.21
N GLU A 353 0.68 32.48 -26.41
CA GLU A 353 2.00 31.83 -26.55
C GLU A 353 2.40 31.11 -25.25
N THR A 354 2.18 31.75 -24.06
CA THR A 354 2.44 31.12 -22.77
C THR A 354 1.50 29.97 -22.46
N ILE A 355 0.22 30.07 -22.82
CA ILE A 355 -0.75 28.96 -22.67
C ILE A 355 -0.30 27.75 -23.52
N LEU A 356 0.13 27.97 -24.76
CA LEU A 356 0.59 26.89 -25.63
C LEU A 356 1.83 26.20 -25.05
N LEU A 357 2.80 26.99 -24.53
CA LEU A 357 3.98 26.45 -23.86
C LEU A 357 3.61 25.59 -22.64
N SER A 358 2.75 26.14 -21.78
CA SER A 358 2.32 25.44 -20.55
C SER A 358 1.54 24.17 -20.87
N PHE A 359 0.65 24.24 -21.86
CA PHE A 359 -0.13 23.09 -22.29
C PHE A 359 0.75 22.00 -22.91
N ALA A 360 1.73 22.37 -23.73
CA ALA A 360 2.68 21.42 -24.30
C ALA A 360 3.53 20.74 -23.23
N GLY A 361 4.05 21.52 -22.26
CA GLY A 361 4.79 20.99 -21.10
C GLY A 361 3.92 20.05 -20.26
N ALA A 362 2.67 20.45 -19.99
CA ALA A 362 1.72 19.61 -19.24
C ALA A 362 1.36 18.32 -20.01
N ALA A 363 1.13 18.40 -21.31
CA ALA A 363 0.85 17.22 -22.14
C ALA A 363 2.00 16.21 -22.12
N LEU A 364 3.24 16.67 -22.24
CA LEU A 364 4.42 15.82 -22.10
C LEU A 364 4.55 15.25 -20.67
N GLY A 365 4.26 16.05 -19.63
CA GLY A 365 4.24 15.60 -18.26
C GLY A 365 3.20 14.52 -17.99
N ILE A 366 2.02 14.62 -18.63
CA ILE A 366 0.96 13.59 -18.55
C ILE A 366 1.44 12.30 -19.24
N VAL A 367 2.00 12.39 -20.44
CA VAL A 367 2.50 11.21 -21.18
C VAL A 367 3.56 10.49 -20.36
N LEU A 368 4.51 11.20 -19.76
CA LEU A 368 5.50 10.62 -18.86
C LEU A 368 4.85 10.11 -17.55
N GLY A 369 3.80 10.76 -17.07
CA GLY A 369 3.02 10.31 -15.91
C GLY A 369 2.38 8.94 -16.13
N PHE A 370 1.87 8.66 -17.31
CA PHE A 370 1.36 7.33 -17.68
C PHE A 370 2.45 6.26 -17.74
N LEU A 371 3.69 6.64 -18.00
CA LEU A 371 4.84 5.74 -17.92
C LEU A 371 5.33 5.53 -16.47
N GLY A 372 4.86 6.32 -15.51
CA GLY A 372 5.25 6.24 -14.09
C GLY A 372 5.02 4.86 -13.47
N PRO A 373 3.81 4.27 -13.53
CA PRO A 373 3.54 2.94 -12.98
C PRO A 373 4.45 1.82 -13.53
N PRO A 374 4.66 1.66 -14.84
CA PRO A 374 5.60 0.66 -15.35
C PRO A 374 7.06 0.95 -14.96
N MET A 375 7.48 2.21 -14.94
CA MET A 375 8.81 2.60 -14.46
C MET A 375 9.01 2.25 -12.98
N TYR A 376 8.02 2.51 -12.14
CA TYR A 376 8.05 2.14 -10.72
C TYR A 376 8.20 0.63 -10.53
N ARG A 377 7.42 -0.18 -11.26
CA ARG A 377 7.56 -1.65 -11.23
C ARG A 377 8.95 -2.11 -11.67
N GLY A 378 9.47 -1.52 -12.73
CA GLY A 378 10.83 -1.78 -13.22
C GLY A 378 11.90 -1.44 -12.17
N ALA A 379 11.77 -0.28 -11.51
CA ALA A 379 12.69 0.15 -10.44
C ALA A 379 12.63 -0.80 -9.24
N ILE A 380 11.44 -1.20 -8.79
CA ILE A 380 11.26 -2.17 -7.70
C ILE A 380 11.89 -3.52 -8.04
N LEU A 381 11.72 -4.01 -9.26
CA LEU A 381 12.34 -5.27 -9.72
C LEU A 381 13.88 -5.17 -9.78
N LEU A 382 14.42 -4.03 -10.20
CA LEU A 382 15.85 -3.79 -10.22
C LEU A 382 16.44 -3.74 -8.81
N ILE A 383 15.76 -3.06 -7.86
CA ILE A 383 16.16 -3.00 -6.45
C ILE A 383 16.10 -4.41 -5.83
N ALA A 384 15.04 -5.18 -6.10
CA ALA A 384 14.89 -6.55 -5.61
C ALA A 384 16.02 -7.48 -6.08
N LYS A 385 16.51 -7.30 -7.33
CA LYS A 385 17.62 -8.10 -7.89
C LYS A 385 19.00 -7.61 -7.44
N GLY A 386 19.19 -6.28 -7.34
CA GLY A 386 20.49 -5.68 -7.03
C GLY A 386 20.80 -5.60 -5.54
N PHE A 387 19.76 -5.42 -4.72
CA PHE A 387 19.89 -5.17 -3.27
C PHE A 387 18.82 -5.94 -2.47
N PRO A 388 18.88 -7.27 -2.44
CA PRO A 388 17.82 -8.11 -1.85
C PRO A 388 17.63 -7.87 -0.34
N GLU A 389 18.68 -7.58 0.41
CA GLU A 389 18.59 -7.30 1.85
C GLU A 389 17.87 -5.99 2.14
N GLN A 390 18.18 -4.91 1.40
CA GLN A 390 17.52 -3.62 1.54
C GLN A 390 16.08 -3.66 1.05
N PHE A 391 15.81 -4.47 0.03
CA PHE A 391 14.45 -4.70 -0.46
C PHE A 391 13.57 -5.38 0.59
N ALA A 392 14.12 -6.31 1.38
CA ALA A 392 13.40 -7.00 2.45
C ALA A 392 12.98 -6.05 3.59
N VAL A 393 13.73 -4.98 3.84
CA VAL A 393 13.44 -3.97 4.87
C VAL A 393 12.36 -2.95 4.42
N LEU A 394 12.08 -2.84 3.10
CA LEU A 394 11.06 -1.93 2.60
C LEU A 394 9.66 -2.31 3.13
N PRO A 395 8.86 -1.32 3.61
CA PRO A 395 7.49 -1.57 4.02
C PRO A 395 6.68 -2.26 2.91
N SER A 396 5.89 -3.26 3.27
CA SER A 396 5.05 -4.02 2.33
C SER A 396 4.09 -3.12 1.53
N ALA A 397 3.63 -2.03 2.13
CA ALA A 397 2.81 -1.02 1.47
C ALA A 397 3.50 -0.37 0.25
N ILE A 398 4.84 -0.31 0.24
CA ILE A 398 5.63 0.21 -0.89
C ILE A 398 6.02 -0.94 -1.82
N ARG A 399 6.54 -2.03 -1.25
CA ARG A 399 7.04 -3.18 -1.99
C ARG A 399 5.98 -3.83 -2.88
N ASP A 400 4.78 -4.02 -2.32
CA ASP A 400 3.67 -4.73 -2.97
C ASP A 400 2.64 -3.77 -3.60
N SER A 401 2.88 -2.45 -3.51
CA SER A 401 1.97 -1.45 -4.07
C SER A 401 1.94 -1.50 -5.59
N GLN A 402 0.74 -1.41 -6.14
CA GLN A 402 0.53 -1.21 -7.56
C GLN A 402 0.08 0.24 -7.78
N PRO A 403 0.96 1.14 -8.25
CA PRO A 403 0.58 2.51 -8.51
C PRO A 403 -0.61 2.56 -9.46
N THR A 404 -1.65 3.27 -9.06
CA THR A 404 -2.88 3.46 -9.83
C THR A 404 -3.05 4.93 -10.17
N ILE A 405 -3.17 5.25 -11.46
CA ILE A 405 -3.33 6.63 -11.91
C ILE A 405 -4.72 7.14 -11.50
N VAL A 406 -4.72 8.27 -10.81
CA VAL A 406 -5.94 8.96 -10.40
C VAL A 406 -6.35 9.92 -11.52
N MET A 407 -7.38 9.58 -12.29
CA MET A 407 -7.82 10.38 -13.45
C MET A 407 -8.20 11.81 -13.10
N GLU A 408 -8.69 12.05 -11.89
CA GLU A 408 -9.08 13.38 -11.40
C GLU A 408 -7.89 14.34 -11.21
N THR A 409 -6.69 13.82 -11.02
CA THR A 409 -5.48 14.64 -10.84
C THR A 409 -4.98 15.23 -12.15
N ILE A 410 -5.30 14.63 -13.29
CA ILE A 410 -4.84 15.06 -14.61
C ILE A 410 -5.40 16.44 -14.97
N PRO A 411 -6.72 16.69 -14.99
CA PRO A 411 -7.26 18.01 -15.31
C PRO A 411 -6.80 19.07 -14.30
N LEU A 412 -6.69 18.72 -13.02
CA LEU A 412 -6.19 19.64 -12.00
C LEU A 412 -4.75 20.07 -12.27
N ALA A 413 -3.86 19.13 -12.60
CA ALA A 413 -2.47 19.43 -12.93
C ALA A 413 -2.34 20.33 -14.16
N VAL A 414 -3.16 20.12 -15.19
CA VAL A 414 -3.20 20.98 -16.39
C VAL A 414 -3.66 22.39 -16.04
N VAL A 415 -4.73 22.52 -15.25
CA VAL A 415 -5.25 23.85 -14.84
C VAL A 415 -4.19 24.62 -14.07
N ILE A 416 -3.49 23.97 -13.12
CA ILE A 416 -2.44 24.60 -12.33
C ILE A 416 -1.26 25.02 -13.24
N ALA A 417 -0.81 24.13 -14.15
CA ALA A 417 0.27 24.44 -15.09
C ALA A 417 -0.06 25.64 -15.99
N VAL A 418 -1.29 25.71 -16.52
CA VAL A 418 -1.75 26.83 -17.34
C VAL A 418 -1.87 28.12 -16.50
N ALA A 419 -2.36 28.04 -15.26
CA ALA A 419 -2.46 29.17 -14.36
C ALA A 419 -1.07 29.76 -14.03
N VAL A 420 -0.08 28.92 -13.75
CA VAL A 420 1.31 29.35 -13.54
C VAL A 420 1.90 29.98 -14.80
N GLY A 421 1.67 29.37 -15.98
CA GLY A 421 2.10 29.94 -17.26
C GLY A 421 1.51 31.31 -17.55
N LEU A 422 0.21 31.48 -17.31
CA LEU A 422 -0.48 32.75 -17.45
C LEU A 422 0.08 33.82 -16.49
N GLY A 423 0.26 33.46 -15.22
CA GLY A 423 0.82 34.36 -14.20
C GLY A 423 2.24 34.83 -14.56
N SER A 424 3.08 33.89 -14.99
CA SER A 424 4.47 34.17 -15.37
C SER A 424 4.59 34.97 -16.69
N GLY A 425 3.68 34.74 -17.66
CA GLY A 425 3.66 35.44 -18.94
C GLY A 425 2.99 36.82 -18.89
N LEU A 426 2.23 37.12 -17.81
CA LEU A 426 1.45 38.35 -17.73
C LEU A 426 2.36 39.61 -17.65
N TYR A 427 3.39 39.57 -16.83
CA TYR A 427 4.34 40.69 -16.67
C TYR A 427 5.06 41.04 -18.00
N PRO A 428 5.71 40.12 -18.73
CA PRO A 428 6.31 40.40 -20.03
C PRO A 428 5.30 40.89 -21.07
N ALA A 429 4.10 40.32 -21.09
CA ALA A 429 3.05 40.70 -22.02
C ALA A 429 2.58 42.16 -21.83
N ILE A 430 2.42 42.57 -20.55
CA ILE A 430 2.06 43.97 -20.22
C ILE A 430 3.20 44.90 -20.57
N ARG A 431 4.46 44.53 -20.34
CA ARG A 431 5.63 45.33 -20.67
C ARG A 431 5.71 45.55 -22.20
N ALA A 432 5.50 44.50 -22.99
CA ALA A 432 5.44 44.59 -24.43
C ALA A 432 4.32 45.55 -24.95
N ALA A 433 3.13 45.48 -24.34
CA ALA A 433 1.99 46.29 -24.73
C ALA A 433 2.15 47.78 -24.32
N ARG A 434 3.00 48.08 -23.34
CA ARG A 434 3.28 49.45 -22.88
C ARG A 434 4.41 50.15 -23.62
N MET A 435 5.16 49.47 -24.53
CA MET A 435 6.23 50.04 -25.32
C MET A 435 5.73 51.26 -26.13
N ASN A 436 6.56 52.30 -26.17
CA ASN A 436 6.34 53.45 -27.01
C ASN A 436 6.67 53.08 -28.46
N PRO A 437 5.75 53.23 -29.41
CA PRO A 437 5.99 52.95 -30.83
C PRO A 437 7.20 53.66 -31.43
N ILE A 438 7.42 54.93 -31.00
CA ILE A 438 8.52 55.75 -31.52
C ILE A 438 9.89 55.19 -31.11
N ASP A 439 10.02 54.82 -29.82
CA ASP A 439 11.26 54.28 -29.29
C ASP A 439 11.54 52.85 -29.85
N ALA A 440 10.49 52.08 -30.09
CA ALA A 440 10.57 50.75 -30.66
C ALA A 440 11.02 50.77 -32.16
N LEU A 441 10.73 51.83 -32.89
CA LEU A 441 11.17 51.98 -34.29
C LEU A 441 12.59 52.58 -34.41
N ARG A 442 13.10 53.22 -33.33
CA ARG A 442 14.42 53.83 -33.29
C ARG A 442 15.52 52.86 -32.79
N HIS A 443 15.12 51.72 -32.26
CA HIS A 443 16.05 50.67 -31.83
C HIS A 443 16.58 49.94 -33.09
N GLU A 444 17.86 50.08 -33.38
CA GLU A 444 18.63 49.27 -34.32
C GLU A 444 19.00 47.93 -33.71
#